data_8a4c7447b2eeb9dd1b9fce2bca042767
#
_entry.id   8a4c7447b2eeb9dd1b9fce2bca042767
#
_cell.length_a   1.000
_cell.length_b   1.000
_cell.length_c   1.000
_cell.angle_alpha   90.00
_cell.angle_beta   90.00
_cell.angle_gamma   90.00
#
_symmetry.space_group_name_H-M   'P 1'
#
loop_
_entity.id
_entity.type
_entity.pdbx_description
1 polymer ?
#
loop_
_entity_poly.entity_id
_entity_poly.type
_entity_poly.pdbx_seq_one_letter_code
_entity_poly.pdbx_strand_id
1 'polypeptide(L)'
;MRITGSSYSEVVVSVGRVKGPYIRAKSVIVIGVVVIPLIVADEEVVVTGSGRVGVLASETCILATSKNPLIVEKAHCANIVALGARAPVVIRDLRAVHVYARKALIGKLVAREVVLGELCNVKSLLKASRVVFSDPHVYIEEIGELEEAVFNYELPSCD
;
A
#
# COMPACT_ATOMS: atom_id res chain seq x y z
N MET A 1 9.99 20.20 -0.52
CA MET A 1 10.74 20.25 0.74
C MET A 1 11.80 19.17 0.76
N ARG A 2 12.97 19.51 1.24
CA ARG A 2 14.07 18.56 1.40
C ARG A 2 14.29 18.29 2.89
N ILE A 3 14.29 17.02 3.28
CA ILE A 3 14.49 16.60 4.67
C ILE A 3 15.91 16.08 4.84
N THR A 4 16.68 16.73 5.70
CA THR A 4 18.08 16.38 5.98
C THR A 4 18.30 15.95 7.42
N GLY A 5 17.27 15.98 8.25
CA GLY A 5 17.38 15.72 9.68
C GLY A 5 17.47 14.25 10.03
N SER A 6 18.10 13.96 11.15
CA SER A 6 18.18 12.64 11.77
C SER A 6 17.32 12.55 13.04
N SER A 7 16.61 13.61 13.37
CA SER A 7 15.83 13.67 14.59
C SER A 7 14.41 13.14 14.39
N TYR A 8 13.90 12.51 15.43
CA TYR A 8 12.51 12.12 15.52
C TYR A 8 11.63 13.35 15.65
N SER A 9 10.56 13.41 14.86
CA SER A 9 9.54 14.47 14.90
C SER A 9 8.20 13.88 15.31
N GLU A 10 7.37 14.68 15.99
CA GLU A 10 6.01 14.27 16.34
C GLU A 10 5.16 14.03 15.10
N VAL A 11 5.06 15.06 14.25
CA VAL A 11 4.27 15.01 13.03
C VAL A 11 5.06 15.68 11.92
N VAL A 12 5.14 15.00 10.77
CA VAL A 12 5.68 15.57 9.55
C VAL A 12 4.55 15.72 8.54
N VAL A 13 4.28 16.94 8.11
CA VAL A 13 3.31 17.23 7.06
C VAL A 13 4.04 17.93 5.93
N SER A 14 3.93 17.41 4.73
CA SER A 14 4.53 18.02 3.55
C SER A 14 3.56 18.07 2.39
N VAL A 15 3.52 19.19 1.71
CA VAL A 15 2.74 19.41 0.51
C VAL A 15 3.71 19.80 -0.61
N GLY A 16 3.57 19.16 -1.78
CA GLY A 16 4.45 19.39 -2.91
C GLY A 16 5.47 18.26 -3.06
N ARG A 17 6.71 18.61 -3.32
CA ARG A 17 7.76 17.61 -3.54
C ARG A 17 8.59 17.40 -2.28
N VAL A 18 8.67 16.15 -1.85
CA VAL A 18 9.46 15.74 -0.68
C VAL A 18 10.58 14.83 -1.14
N LYS A 19 11.81 15.19 -0.78
CA LYS A 19 12.99 14.41 -1.08
C LYS A 19 13.94 14.45 0.12
N GLY A 20 14.55 13.32 0.43
CA GLY A 20 15.50 13.24 1.53
C GLY A 20 15.93 11.82 1.81
N PRO A 21 16.86 11.60 2.76
CA PRO A 21 17.38 10.27 3.07
C PRO A 21 16.37 9.41 3.84
N TYR A 22 15.63 10.00 4.75
CA TYR A 22 14.58 9.29 5.49
C TYR A 22 13.67 10.26 6.24
N ILE A 23 12.50 9.75 6.62
CA ILE A 23 11.58 10.41 7.55
C ILE A 23 11.34 9.47 8.72
N ARG A 24 11.48 9.96 9.93
CA ARG A 24 11.12 9.26 11.15
C ARG A 24 10.27 10.18 12.02
N ALA A 25 9.05 9.76 12.32
CA ALA A 25 8.10 10.58 13.04
C ALA A 25 7.05 9.71 13.74
N LYS A 26 6.21 10.33 14.55
CA LYS A 26 5.03 9.69 15.09
C LYS A 26 3.97 9.50 13.99
N SER A 27 3.75 10.55 13.21
CA SER A 27 2.84 10.54 12.07
C SER A 27 3.46 11.27 10.89
N VAL A 28 3.25 10.75 9.67
CA VAL A 28 3.76 11.32 8.42
C VAL A 28 2.61 11.50 7.45
N ILE A 29 2.45 12.71 6.93
CA ILE A 29 1.45 13.02 5.91
C ILE A 29 2.16 13.70 4.75
N VAL A 30 2.11 13.11 3.57
CA VAL A 30 2.69 13.66 2.34
C VAL A 30 1.60 13.79 1.28
N ILE A 31 1.49 14.97 0.71
CA ILE A 31 0.62 15.25 -0.42
C ILE A 31 1.47 15.79 -1.56
N GLY A 32 1.58 15.03 -2.64
CA GLY A 32 2.37 15.42 -3.80
C GLY A 32 3.32 14.33 -4.28
N VAL A 33 4.57 14.69 -4.49
CA VAL A 33 5.59 13.76 -4.99
C VAL A 33 6.58 13.41 -3.88
N VAL A 34 6.76 12.12 -3.62
CA VAL A 34 7.70 11.64 -2.60
C VAL A 34 8.83 10.86 -3.26
N VAL A 35 10.06 11.13 -2.86
CA VAL A 35 11.25 10.35 -3.26
C VAL A 35 12.12 10.17 -2.02
N ILE A 36 11.84 9.13 -1.24
CA ILE A 36 12.49 8.89 0.05
C ILE A 36 12.77 7.40 0.21
N PRO A 37 14.02 7.00 0.51
CA PRO A 37 14.36 5.59 0.71
C PRO A 37 13.69 4.94 1.93
N LEU A 38 13.43 5.69 2.98
CA LEU A 38 12.90 5.14 4.23
C LEU A 38 11.92 6.09 4.90
N ILE A 39 10.73 5.60 5.18
CA ILE A 39 9.73 6.30 5.99
C ILE A 39 9.32 5.37 7.13
N VAL A 40 9.53 5.81 8.37
CA VAL A 40 9.11 5.08 9.57
C VAL A 40 8.26 6.00 10.42
N ALA A 41 7.07 5.55 10.76
CA ALA A 41 6.17 6.27 11.65
C ALA A 41 5.60 5.32 12.70
N ASP A 42 5.42 5.81 13.91
CA ASP A 42 4.90 4.97 14.99
C ASP A 42 3.41 4.69 14.81
N GLU A 43 2.65 5.68 14.38
CA GLU A 43 1.20 5.55 14.27
C GLU A 43 0.70 5.43 12.84
N GLU A 44 1.04 6.42 11.99
CA GLU A 44 0.47 6.44 10.64
C GLU A 44 1.39 7.09 9.61
N VAL A 45 1.26 6.61 8.39
CA VAL A 45 1.81 7.25 7.19
C VAL A 45 0.67 7.40 6.20
N VAL A 46 0.45 8.62 5.74
CA VAL A 46 -0.51 8.93 4.69
C VAL A 46 0.26 9.55 3.52
N VAL A 47 0.23 8.91 2.37
CA VAL A 47 0.83 9.43 1.14
C VAL A 47 -0.26 9.53 0.08
N THR A 48 -0.51 10.75 -0.37
CA THR A 48 -1.44 11.01 -1.47
C THR A 48 -0.67 11.66 -2.60
N GLY A 49 -0.48 10.93 -3.69
CA GLY A 49 0.25 11.44 -4.84
C GLY A 49 1.04 10.37 -5.56
N SER A 50 2.30 10.64 -5.81
CA SER A 50 3.15 9.77 -6.63
C SER A 50 4.59 9.76 -6.13
N GLY A 51 5.42 8.95 -6.77
CA GLY A 51 6.84 8.90 -6.50
C GLY A 51 7.32 7.52 -6.07
N ARG A 52 8.36 7.49 -5.27
CA ARG A 52 8.98 6.24 -4.85
C ARG A 52 9.40 6.29 -3.38
N VAL A 53 9.06 5.24 -2.67
CA VAL A 53 9.48 4.99 -1.29
C VAL A 53 10.21 3.65 -1.27
N GLY A 54 11.40 3.59 -0.68
CA GLY A 54 12.13 2.34 -0.56
C GLY A 54 11.46 1.42 0.46
N VAL A 55 11.52 1.80 1.72
CA VAL A 55 10.90 1.05 2.82
C VAL A 55 9.92 1.95 3.57
N LEU A 56 8.74 1.42 3.79
CA LEU A 56 7.66 2.07 4.53
C LEU A 56 7.28 1.19 5.71
N ALA A 57 7.37 1.71 6.91
CA ALA A 57 7.02 0.99 8.11
C ALA A 57 6.17 1.85 9.04
N SER A 58 5.01 1.36 9.42
CA SER A 58 4.09 2.05 10.34
C SER A 58 3.02 1.09 10.84
N GLU A 59 2.28 1.48 11.84
CA GLU A 59 1.09 0.73 12.25
C GLU A 59 -0.01 0.84 11.18
N THR A 60 -0.28 2.05 10.71
CA THR A 60 -1.29 2.28 9.67
C THR A 60 -0.68 3.02 8.48
N CYS A 61 -0.89 2.51 7.29
CA CYS A 61 -0.44 3.13 6.06
C CYS A 61 -1.64 3.36 5.14
N ILE A 62 -1.77 4.58 4.63
CA ILE A 62 -2.78 4.95 3.65
C ILE A 62 -2.07 5.52 2.44
N LEU A 63 -2.18 4.84 1.32
CA LEU A 63 -1.51 5.20 0.08
C LEU A 63 -2.56 5.43 -1.01
N ALA A 64 -2.54 6.60 -1.61
CA ALA A 64 -3.46 6.95 -2.68
C ALA A 64 -2.73 7.63 -3.82
N THR A 65 -3.10 7.30 -5.05
CA THR A 65 -2.54 7.89 -6.26
C THR A 65 -3.57 8.71 -7.01
N SER A 66 -3.11 9.48 -7.99
CA SER A 66 -3.94 10.22 -8.93
C SER A 66 -3.51 9.88 -10.36
N LYS A 67 -2.72 10.73 -11.01
CA LYS A 67 -2.31 10.56 -12.40
C LYS A 67 -1.04 9.71 -12.59
N ASN A 68 -0.18 9.70 -11.59
CA ASN A 68 1.10 9.00 -11.64
C ASN A 68 1.20 7.95 -10.55
N PRO A 69 1.95 6.87 -10.76
CA PRO A 69 2.03 5.80 -9.79
C PRO A 69 2.85 6.17 -8.56
N LEU A 70 2.51 5.56 -7.44
CA LEU A 70 3.30 5.54 -6.23
C LEU A 70 3.92 4.14 -6.12
N ILE A 71 5.24 4.08 -6.06
CA ILE A 71 5.96 2.81 -5.99
C ILE A 71 6.60 2.68 -4.62
N VAL A 72 6.26 1.61 -3.91
CA VAL A 72 6.84 1.26 -2.62
C VAL A 72 7.56 -0.08 -2.79
N GLU A 73 8.85 -0.11 -2.50
CA GLU A 73 9.62 -1.35 -2.65
C GLU A 73 9.27 -2.36 -1.56
N LYS A 74 9.20 -1.92 -0.31
CA LYS A 74 8.80 -2.76 0.83
C LYS A 74 7.89 -1.99 1.76
N ALA A 75 6.79 -2.60 2.16
CA ALA A 75 5.88 -2.04 3.16
C ALA A 75 5.64 -3.03 4.28
N HIS A 76 5.81 -2.57 5.50
CA HIS A 76 5.52 -3.29 6.73
C HIS A 76 4.52 -2.47 7.54
N CYS A 77 3.26 -2.88 7.51
CA CYS A 77 2.19 -2.14 8.19
C CYS A 77 1.27 -3.15 8.89
N ALA A 78 0.73 -2.79 10.04
CA ALA A 78 -0.31 -3.59 10.63
C ALA A 78 -1.58 -3.48 9.77
N ASN A 79 -1.94 -2.24 9.40
CA ASN A 79 -3.08 -1.97 8.53
C ASN A 79 -2.62 -1.14 7.34
N ILE A 80 -2.99 -1.53 6.14
CA ILE A 80 -2.68 -0.78 4.94
C ILE A 80 -3.91 -0.64 4.04
N VAL A 81 -4.11 0.57 3.54
CA VAL A 81 -5.11 0.90 2.54
C VAL A 81 -4.37 1.45 1.31
N ALA A 82 -4.48 0.77 0.19
CA ALA A 82 -3.85 1.18 -1.06
C ALA A 82 -4.93 1.47 -2.10
N LEU A 83 -5.06 2.73 -2.49
CA LEU A 83 -6.11 3.22 -3.38
C LEU A 83 -5.48 3.83 -4.65
N GLY A 84 -5.47 3.07 -5.71
CA GLY A 84 -5.10 3.57 -7.03
C GLY A 84 -6.25 4.34 -7.68
N ALA A 85 -5.91 5.32 -8.52
CA ALA A 85 -6.87 6.06 -9.32
C ALA A 85 -6.54 5.85 -10.81
N ARG A 86 -6.10 6.87 -11.54
CA ARG A 86 -5.67 6.70 -12.93
C ARG A 86 -4.37 5.90 -13.03
N ALA A 87 -3.49 6.07 -12.05
CA ALA A 87 -2.29 5.27 -11.92
C ALA A 87 -2.40 4.34 -10.72
N PRO A 88 -1.75 3.17 -10.73
CA PRO A 88 -1.82 2.23 -9.63
C PRO A 88 -0.92 2.63 -8.45
N VAL A 89 -1.26 2.10 -7.28
CA VAL A 89 -0.29 1.97 -6.18
C VAL A 89 0.47 0.67 -6.43
N VAL A 90 1.79 0.76 -6.46
CA VAL A 90 2.66 -0.41 -6.69
C VAL A 90 3.42 -0.71 -5.41
N ILE A 91 3.23 -1.90 -4.85
CA ILE A 91 3.95 -2.37 -3.67
C ILE A 91 4.63 -3.68 -4.04
N ARG A 92 5.96 -3.70 -4.06
CA ARG A 92 6.69 -4.88 -4.51
C ARG A 92 6.73 -5.99 -3.48
N ASP A 93 6.84 -5.64 -2.20
CA ASP A 93 6.83 -6.58 -1.08
C ASP A 93 5.99 -5.99 0.04
N LEU A 94 4.86 -6.61 0.34
CA LEU A 94 3.91 -6.14 1.34
C LEU A 94 3.73 -7.19 2.43
N ARG A 95 3.94 -6.76 3.66
CA ARG A 95 3.64 -7.54 4.86
C ARG A 95 2.73 -6.73 5.78
N ALA A 96 1.59 -7.29 6.10
CA ALA A 96 0.59 -6.61 6.91
C ALA A 96 -0.28 -7.60 7.67
N VAL A 97 -1.08 -7.11 8.58
CA VAL A 97 -2.13 -7.88 9.22
C VAL A 97 -3.43 -7.73 8.42
N HIS A 98 -3.82 -6.50 8.15
CA HIS A 98 -5.01 -6.18 7.37
C HIS A 98 -4.64 -5.35 6.15
N VAL A 99 -5.12 -5.80 4.98
CA VAL A 99 -4.89 -5.14 3.70
C VAL A 99 -6.23 -4.84 3.03
N TYR A 100 -6.41 -3.61 2.61
CA TYR A 100 -7.46 -3.22 1.68
C TYR A 100 -6.78 -2.58 0.46
N ALA A 101 -7.02 -3.12 -0.71
CA ALA A 101 -6.39 -2.63 -1.93
C ALA A 101 -7.41 -2.48 -3.05
N ARG A 102 -7.24 -1.44 -3.84
CA ARG A 102 -8.03 -1.15 -5.03
C ARG A 102 -7.10 -0.50 -6.06
N LYS A 103 -7.15 -1.00 -7.29
CA LYS A 103 -6.26 -0.55 -8.38
C LYS A 103 -4.80 -0.54 -7.94
N ALA A 104 -4.36 -1.64 -7.36
CA ALA A 104 -3.02 -1.81 -6.84
C ALA A 104 -2.32 -2.98 -7.48
N LEU A 105 -1.01 -2.84 -7.65
CA LEU A 105 -0.13 -3.91 -8.14
C LEU A 105 0.77 -4.33 -6.98
N ILE A 106 0.59 -5.55 -6.51
CA ILE A 106 1.35 -6.08 -5.37
C ILE A 106 2.22 -7.23 -5.87
N GLY A 107 3.52 -7.14 -5.62
CA GLY A 107 4.45 -8.20 -6.01
C GLY A 107 4.32 -9.41 -5.11
N LYS A 108 4.82 -9.30 -3.88
CA LYS A 108 4.73 -10.36 -2.86
C LYS A 108 3.84 -9.89 -1.72
N LEU A 109 2.95 -10.76 -1.27
CA LEU A 109 1.99 -10.42 -0.22
C LEU A 109 1.98 -11.49 0.87
N VAL A 110 2.19 -11.04 2.10
CA VAL A 110 1.97 -11.82 3.32
C VAL A 110 1.06 -11.01 4.22
N ALA A 111 -0.10 -11.54 4.55
CA ALA A 111 -1.04 -10.84 5.40
C ALA A 111 -1.97 -11.84 6.10
N ARG A 112 -2.72 -11.37 7.08
CA ARG A 112 -3.73 -12.19 7.73
C ARG A 112 -5.06 -12.06 6.96
N GLU A 113 -5.54 -10.83 6.80
CA GLU A 113 -6.78 -10.56 6.08
C GLU A 113 -6.53 -9.58 4.94
N VAL A 114 -7.01 -9.93 3.77
CA VAL A 114 -6.84 -9.15 2.55
C VAL A 114 -8.19 -8.93 1.90
N VAL A 115 -8.52 -7.69 1.61
CA VAL A 115 -9.69 -7.33 0.80
C VAL A 115 -9.20 -6.70 -0.49
N LEU A 116 -9.51 -7.32 -1.61
CA LEU A 116 -9.09 -6.88 -2.94
C LEU A 116 -10.30 -6.35 -3.71
N GLY A 117 -10.26 -5.06 -4.00
CA GLY A 117 -11.24 -4.39 -4.84
C GLY A 117 -10.86 -4.43 -6.32
N GLU A 118 -11.50 -3.59 -7.13
CA GLU A 118 -11.35 -3.61 -8.58
C GLU A 118 -9.90 -3.41 -9.03
N LEU A 119 -9.54 -4.09 -10.12
CA LEU A 119 -8.26 -3.94 -10.83
C LEU A 119 -7.02 -4.13 -9.95
N CYS A 120 -7.12 -5.01 -8.95
CA CYS A 120 -5.96 -5.44 -8.18
C CYS A 120 -5.28 -6.61 -8.88
N ASN A 121 -3.96 -6.56 -8.91
CA ASN A 121 -3.11 -7.63 -9.41
C ASN A 121 -2.08 -7.98 -8.34
N VAL A 122 -2.10 -9.22 -7.88
CA VAL A 122 -1.13 -9.74 -6.93
C VAL A 122 -0.30 -10.80 -7.65
N LYS A 123 1.00 -10.58 -7.75
CA LYS A 123 1.87 -11.54 -8.43
C LYS A 123 2.03 -12.82 -7.62
N SER A 124 2.36 -12.69 -6.33
CA SER A 124 2.55 -13.84 -5.44
C SER A 124 1.89 -13.59 -4.09
N LEU A 125 0.79 -14.28 -3.84
CA LEU A 125 0.20 -14.35 -2.52
C LEU A 125 0.90 -15.47 -1.75
N LEU A 126 1.90 -15.12 -0.94
CA LEU A 126 2.72 -16.10 -0.24
C LEU A 126 1.97 -16.75 0.91
N LYS A 127 1.27 -15.94 1.70
CA LYS A 127 0.51 -16.40 2.85
C LYS A 127 -0.61 -15.43 3.20
N ALA A 128 -1.82 -15.98 3.39
CA ALA A 128 -2.94 -15.22 3.93
C ALA A 128 -3.89 -16.18 4.65
N SER A 129 -4.53 -15.72 5.70
CA SER A 129 -5.58 -16.48 6.37
C SER A 129 -6.88 -16.33 5.60
N ARG A 130 -7.20 -15.10 5.19
CA ARG A 130 -8.46 -14.81 4.49
C ARG A 130 -8.26 -13.78 3.41
N VAL A 131 -8.78 -14.07 2.22
CA VAL A 131 -8.82 -13.11 1.10
C VAL A 131 -10.28 -12.93 0.71
N VAL A 132 -10.71 -11.67 0.68
CA VAL A 132 -12.04 -11.29 0.22
C VAL A 132 -11.91 -10.63 -1.15
N PHE A 133 -12.55 -11.23 -2.14
CA PHE A 133 -12.64 -10.67 -3.49
C PHE A 133 -13.93 -9.84 -3.55
N SER A 134 -13.81 -8.53 -3.56
CA SER A 134 -14.95 -7.63 -3.61
C SER A 134 -15.29 -7.15 -5.03
N ASP A 135 -14.55 -7.62 -6.03
CA ASP A 135 -14.75 -7.29 -7.43
C ASP A 135 -14.26 -8.45 -8.31
N PRO A 136 -14.93 -8.75 -9.44
CA PRO A 136 -14.49 -9.83 -10.34
C PRO A 136 -13.18 -9.52 -11.08
N HIS A 137 -12.76 -8.27 -11.15
CA HIS A 137 -11.54 -7.86 -11.84
C HIS A 137 -10.33 -7.84 -10.90
N VAL A 138 -10.09 -8.96 -10.24
CA VAL A 138 -8.96 -9.20 -9.37
C VAL A 138 -8.17 -10.38 -9.93
N TYR A 139 -6.86 -10.23 -10.02
CA TYR A 139 -6.00 -11.27 -10.54
C TYR A 139 -4.87 -11.60 -9.56
N ILE A 140 -4.69 -12.89 -9.29
CA ILE A 140 -3.58 -13.41 -8.47
C ILE A 140 -2.89 -14.48 -9.29
N GLU A 141 -1.60 -14.27 -9.63
CA GLU A 141 -0.87 -15.21 -10.46
C GLU A 141 -0.48 -16.50 -9.72
N GLU A 142 0.04 -16.35 -8.51
CA GLU A 142 0.48 -17.46 -7.68
C GLU A 142 -0.12 -17.39 -6.31
N ILE A 143 -0.65 -18.50 -5.83
CA ILE A 143 -1.22 -18.62 -4.48
C ILE A 143 -0.42 -19.67 -3.72
N GLY A 144 0.20 -19.26 -2.61
CA GLY A 144 0.87 -20.16 -1.69
C GLY A 144 -0.10 -20.69 -0.63
N GLU A 145 0.07 -20.25 0.61
CA GLU A 145 -0.80 -20.66 1.72
C GLU A 145 -2.01 -19.74 1.86
N LEU A 146 -3.20 -20.27 1.65
CA LEU A 146 -4.46 -19.55 1.81
C LEU A 146 -5.46 -20.45 2.52
N GLU A 147 -6.00 -20.00 3.63
CA GLU A 147 -6.98 -20.78 4.41
C GLU A 147 -8.41 -20.58 3.91
N GLU A 148 -8.81 -19.35 3.60
CA GLU A 148 -10.17 -19.01 3.22
C GLU A 148 -10.20 -17.96 2.10
N ALA A 149 -11.04 -18.21 1.09
CA ALA A 149 -11.33 -17.25 0.04
C ALA A 149 -12.83 -16.93 0.05
N VAL A 150 -13.17 -15.64 0.07
CA VAL A 150 -14.56 -15.18 0.10
C VAL A 150 -14.81 -14.30 -1.12
N PHE A 151 -15.88 -14.59 -1.85
CA PHE A 151 -16.31 -13.81 -3.00
C PHE A 151 -17.52 -12.98 -2.61
N ASN A 152 -17.33 -11.67 -2.53
CA ASN A 152 -18.36 -10.73 -2.08
C ASN A 152 -18.80 -9.80 -3.21
N TYR A 153 -19.22 -10.40 -4.33
CA TYR A 153 -19.78 -9.69 -5.47
C TYR A 153 -20.77 -10.61 -6.20
N GLU A 154 -21.68 -10.01 -6.95
CA GLU A 154 -22.60 -10.76 -7.78
C GLU A 154 -21.96 -11.10 -9.12
N LEU A 155 -22.00 -12.38 -9.48
CA LEU A 155 -21.60 -12.81 -10.81
C LEU A 155 -22.67 -12.41 -11.83
N PRO A 156 -22.27 -11.88 -13.02
CA PRO A 156 -23.25 -11.62 -14.05
C PRO A 156 -23.95 -12.93 -14.45
N SER A 157 -25.29 -12.88 -14.56
CA SER A 157 -26.05 -14.04 -15.00
C SER A 157 -25.75 -14.33 -16.47
N CYS A 158 -25.61 -15.60 -16.80
CA CYS A 158 -25.35 -16.07 -18.16
C CYS A 158 -26.66 -16.34 -18.94
N ASP A 159 -27.65 -15.52 -18.76
CA ASP A 159 -28.94 -15.67 -19.45
C ASP A 159 -28.86 -15.21 -20.91
#